data_f8fd88b272f7f0ea0c232df047d3c707
#
_entry.id   f8fd88b272f7f0ea0c232df047d3c707
#
_cell.length_a   1.000
_cell.length_b   1.000
_cell.length_c   1.000
_cell.angle_alpha   90.00
_cell.angle_beta   90.00
_cell.angle_gamma   90.00
#
_symmetry.space_group_name_H-M   'P 1'
#
loop_
_entity.id
_entity.type
_entity.pdbx_description
1 polymer ?
#
loop_
_entity_poly.entity_id
_entity_poly.type
_entity_poly.pdbx_seq_one_letter_code
_entity_poly.pdbx_strand_id
1 'polypeptide(L)'
;MPRLEYRNLAQLPAATKAYDEWTFWLDQEFSNQDINHRSDIVRDVLTQIYYGQPAHKFDRAHLSANVALHSLDPRNTTLEPEYYGDVDAARYAERKPLIWFWMMYDRSPLGLNHALGYRLRAMLARHIFKHCGKNVKIFHGVEISFGYNLTVEDNCTIHKYVLLDDRGELIIHEGSSISDYANVYSHSHDLNDGMIITNHRTELGPKARVTYHATVMSGVRVHQHGIVGAMGVATKDVEPYHIVAGIPAKTVKVKTIAPK
;
A
#
# COMPACT_ATOMS: atom_id res chain seq x y z
N MET A 1 11.79 1.95 -31.36
CA MET A 1 12.24 1.88 -29.96
C MET A 1 11.87 0.54 -29.38
N PRO A 2 12.71 -0.10 -28.55
CA PRO A 2 12.34 -1.38 -27.96
C PRO A 2 11.11 -1.20 -27.03
N ARG A 3 10.19 -2.14 -27.09
CA ARG A 3 9.02 -2.19 -26.22
C ARG A 3 9.43 -2.87 -24.91
N LEU A 4 8.97 -2.39 -23.77
CA LEU A 4 9.17 -3.06 -22.50
C LEU A 4 8.41 -4.40 -22.50
N GLU A 5 9.15 -5.48 -22.34
CA GLU A 5 8.60 -6.82 -22.18
C GLU A 5 8.89 -7.32 -20.76
N TYR A 6 7.86 -7.84 -20.10
CA TYR A 6 8.04 -8.46 -18.78
C TYR A 6 8.49 -9.91 -18.98
N ARG A 7 9.61 -10.25 -18.37
CA ARG A 7 10.08 -11.63 -18.34
C ARG A 7 9.26 -12.46 -17.36
N ASN A 8 8.85 -13.63 -17.78
CA ASN A 8 8.30 -14.62 -16.86
C ASN A 8 9.47 -15.33 -16.17
N LEU A 9 9.79 -14.93 -14.95
CA LEU A 9 10.86 -15.52 -14.14
C LEU A 9 10.26 -16.62 -13.26
N ALA A 10 10.52 -17.87 -13.63
CA ALA A 10 10.11 -19.01 -12.82
C ALA A 10 11.07 -19.19 -11.63
N GLN A 11 10.50 -19.40 -10.45
CA GLN A 11 11.20 -19.86 -9.27
C GLN A 11 11.32 -21.40 -9.31
N LEU A 12 12.15 -21.94 -8.43
CA LEU A 12 12.19 -23.40 -8.24
C LEU A 12 10.78 -23.89 -7.83
N PRO A 13 10.31 -25.03 -8.36
CA PRO A 13 8.96 -25.53 -8.08
C PRO A 13 8.67 -25.67 -6.57
N ALA A 14 9.63 -26.10 -5.77
CA ALA A 14 9.50 -26.20 -4.33
C ALA A 14 9.28 -24.85 -3.66
N ALA A 15 9.97 -23.79 -4.13
CA ALA A 15 9.76 -22.43 -3.59
C ALA A 15 8.39 -21.87 -3.98
N THR A 16 7.96 -22.07 -5.23
CA THR A 16 6.63 -21.65 -5.69
C THR A 16 5.56 -22.31 -4.84
N LYS A 17 5.64 -23.63 -4.65
CA LYS A 17 4.69 -24.39 -3.81
C LYS A 17 4.65 -23.83 -2.38
N ALA A 18 5.81 -23.63 -1.75
CA ALA A 18 5.87 -23.09 -0.38
C ALA A 18 5.25 -21.69 -0.27
N TYR A 19 5.49 -20.81 -1.27
CA TYR A 19 4.90 -19.47 -1.28
C TYR A 19 3.39 -19.50 -1.44
N ASP A 20 2.88 -20.35 -2.33
CA ASP A 20 1.45 -20.48 -2.60
C ASP A 20 0.73 -21.08 -1.38
N GLU A 21 1.28 -22.15 -0.77
CA GLU A 21 0.73 -22.79 0.42
C GLU A 21 0.71 -21.82 1.62
N TRP A 22 1.80 -21.11 1.86
CA TRP A 22 1.88 -20.14 2.96
C TRP A 22 0.93 -18.96 2.77
N THR A 23 0.88 -18.39 1.57
CA THR A 23 -0.02 -17.27 1.28
C THR A 23 -1.49 -17.70 1.37
N PHE A 24 -1.82 -18.91 0.90
CA PHE A 24 -3.17 -19.47 1.02
C PHE A 24 -3.56 -19.67 2.48
N TRP A 25 -2.68 -20.26 3.28
CA TRP A 25 -2.93 -20.45 4.71
C TRP A 25 -3.18 -19.10 5.41
N LEU A 26 -2.34 -18.10 5.18
CA LEU A 26 -2.55 -16.77 5.73
C LEU A 26 -3.88 -16.14 5.29
N ASP A 27 -4.27 -16.31 4.03
CA ASP A 27 -5.55 -15.81 3.51
C ASP A 27 -6.74 -16.43 4.25
N GLN A 28 -6.68 -17.73 4.58
CA GLN A 28 -7.69 -18.42 5.39
C GLN A 28 -7.73 -17.89 6.82
N GLU A 29 -6.59 -17.77 7.49
CA GLU A 29 -6.51 -17.26 8.85
C GLU A 29 -7.01 -15.81 8.96
N PHE A 30 -6.65 -14.96 8.01
CA PHE A 30 -7.06 -13.56 7.98
C PHE A 30 -8.52 -13.34 7.51
N SER A 31 -9.15 -14.36 6.95
CA SER A 31 -10.59 -14.33 6.67
C SER A 31 -11.44 -14.41 7.93
N ASN A 32 -10.87 -14.92 9.04
CA ASN A 32 -11.50 -14.82 10.35
C ASN A 32 -11.61 -13.34 10.76
N GLN A 33 -12.81 -12.89 11.16
CA GLN A 33 -13.07 -11.49 11.51
C GLN A 33 -12.71 -11.16 12.98
N ASP A 34 -12.34 -12.16 13.80
CA ASP A 34 -11.88 -11.90 15.16
C ASP A 34 -10.52 -11.21 15.16
N ILE A 35 -10.50 -9.99 15.65
CA ILE A 35 -9.29 -9.14 15.75
C ILE A 35 -8.21 -9.82 16.62
N ASN A 36 -8.61 -10.52 17.69
CA ASN A 36 -7.67 -11.22 18.55
C ASN A 36 -7.02 -12.39 17.82
N HIS A 37 -7.80 -13.18 17.09
CA HIS A 37 -7.29 -14.26 16.26
C HIS A 37 -6.26 -13.73 15.23
N ARG A 38 -6.62 -12.69 14.48
CA ARG A 38 -5.68 -12.04 13.53
C ARG A 38 -4.41 -11.57 14.21
N SER A 39 -4.54 -10.97 15.41
CA SER A 39 -3.39 -10.46 16.17
C SER A 39 -2.47 -11.58 16.65
N ASP A 40 -3.03 -12.71 17.07
CA ASP A 40 -2.25 -13.88 17.47
C ASP A 40 -1.48 -14.48 16.31
N ILE A 41 -2.13 -14.64 15.14
CA ILE A 41 -1.46 -15.12 13.92
C ILE A 41 -0.34 -14.16 13.50
N VAL A 42 -0.60 -12.85 13.49
CA VAL A 42 0.40 -11.84 13.12
C VAL A 42 1.61 -11.89 14.07
N ARG A 43 1.39 -11.88 15.39
CA ARG A 43 2.47 -12.00 16.38
C ARG A 43 3.30 -13.27 16.14
N ASP A 44 2.65 -14.41 15.99
CA ASP A 44 3.33 -15.70 15.90
C ASP A 44 4.12 -15.83 14.58
N VAL A 45 3.55 -15.38 13.46
CA VAL A 45 4.23 -15.38 12.17
C VAL A 45 5.41 -14.41 12.14
N LEU A 46 5.24 -13.19 12.66
CA LEU A 46 6.35 -12.23 12.75
C LEU A 46 7.46 -12.75 13.66
N THR A 47 7.11 -13.38 14.78
CA THR A 47 8.10 -14.00 15.67
C THR A 47 8.92 -15.07 14.95
N GLN A 48 8.27 -15.90 14.14
CA GLN A 48 8.99 -16.89 13.32
C GLN A 48 9.87 -16.25 12.24
N ILE A 49 9.38 -15.21 11.57
CA ILE A 49 10.16 -14.50 10.54
C ILE A 49 11.40 -13.84 11.13
N TYR A 50 11.28 -13.18 12.27
CA TYR A 50 12.37 -12.39 12.84
C TYR A 50 13.32 -13.19 13.71
N TYR A 51 12.84 -14.24 14.38
CA TYR A 51 13.62 -14.97 15.38
C TYR A 51 13.70 -16.47 15.13
N GLY A 52 13.10 -17.00 14.07
CA GLY A 52 13.18 -18.41 13.69
C GLY A 52 12.46 -19.37 14.63
N GLN A 53 11.66 -18.88 15.57
CA GLN A 53 10.91 -19.71 16.51
C GLN A 53 9.55 -19.10 16.86
N PRO A 54 8.54 -19.92 17.21
CA PRO A 54 7.22 -19.41 17.57
C PRO A 54 7.24 -18.72 18.95
N ALA A 55 6.29 -17.80 19.16
CA ALA A 55 6.20 -16.96 20.35
C ALA A 55 6.20 -17.74 21.69
N HIS A 56 5.59 -18.92 21.73
CA HIS A 56 5.53 -19.73 22.95
C HIS A 56 6.87 -20.36 23.37
N LYS A 57 7.87 -20.39 22.49
CA LYS A 57 9.23 -20.90 22.78
C LYS A 57 10.20 -19.81 23.24
N PHE A 58 9.77 -18.55 23.33
CA PHE A 58 10.62 -17.48 23.82
C PHE A 58 10.88 -17.56 25.31
N ASP A 59 12.11 -17.40 25.71
CA ASP A 59 12.47 -17.22 27.10
C ASP A 59 12.11 -15.80 27.55
N ARG A 60 10.97 -15.68 28.22
CA ARG A 60 10.44 -14.41 28.75
C ARG A 60 11.19 -13.91 29.97
N ALA A 61 12.12 -14.66 30.54
CA ALA A 61 12.96 -14.20 31.64
C ALA A 61 13.95 -13.12 31.16
N HIS A 62 14.36 -13.14 29.89
CA HIS A 62 15.16 -12.09 29.30
C HIS A 62 14.31 -10.87 28.94
N LEU A 63 14.56 -9.75 29.61
CA LEU A 63 13.80 -8.51 29.44
C LEU A 63 13.70 -8.06 27.99
N SER A 64 14.82 -8.02 27.25
CA SER A 64 14.84 -7.61 25.84
C SER A 64 14.07 -8.56 24.93
N ALA A 65 14.12 -9.87 25.16
CA ALA A 65 13.35 -10.85 24.41
C ALA A 65 11.84 -10.67 24.66
N ASN A 66 11.46 -10.38 25.88
CA ASN A 66 10.08 -10.09 26.23
C ASN A 66 9.58 -8.80 25.58
N VAL A 67 10.38 -7.73 25.59
CA VAL A 67 10.05 -6.47 24.86
C VAL A 67 9.87 -6.73 23.37
N ALA A 68 10.78 -7.48 22.74
CA ALA A 68 10.72 -7.82 21.33
C ALA A 68 9.42 -8.58 20.98
N LEU A 69 9.07 -9.59 21.78
CA LEU A 69 7.84 -10.36 21.61
C LEU A 69 6.59 -9.49 21.70
N HIS A 70 6.52 -8.62 22.72
CA HIS A 70 5.40 -7.70 22.88
C HIS A 70 5.32 -6.68 21.75
N SER A 71 6.47 -6.21 21.23
CA SER A 71 6.51 -5.27 20.10
C SER A 71 6.07 -5.86 18.77
N LEU A 72 6.07 -7.18 18.61
CA LEU A 72 5.54 -7.84 17.42
C LEU A 72 4.02 -8.07 17.48
N ASP A 73 3.41 -7.91 18.64
CA ASP A 73 1.97 -8.04 18.83
C ASP A 73 1.27 -6.72 18.44
N PRO A 74 0.38 -6.70 17.44
CA PRO A 74 -0.29 -5.49 17.00
C PRO A 74 -1.15 -4.82 18.07
N ARG A 75 -1.57 -5.57 19.10
CA ARG A 75 -2.32 -5.02 20.25
C ARG A 75 -1.49 -4.11 21.14
N ASN A 76 -0.15 -4.28 21.15
CA ASN A 76 0.79 -3.51 21.95
C ASN A 76 1.50 -2.41 21.13
N THR A 77 1.17 -2.29 19.85
CA THR A 77 1.78 -1.30 18.95
C THR A 77 0.80 -0.17 18.71
N THR A 78 1.27 1.07 18.73
CA THR A 78 0.50 2.23 18.28
C THR A 78 0.99 2.64 16.90
N LEU A 79 0.11 2.69 15.93
CA LEU A 79 0.40 3.16 14.59
C LEU A 79 -0.01 4.63 14.45
N GLU A 80 0.66 5.35 13.56
CA GLU A 80 0.44 6.79 13.37
C GLU A 80 -1.03 7.20 13.23
N PRO A 81 -1.86 6.50 12.44
CA PRO A 81 -3.28 6.88 12.28
C PRO A 81 -4.08 6.91 13.58
N GLU A 82 -3.67 6.17 14.59
CA GLU A 82 -4.38 6.10 15.88
C GLU A 82 -4.24 7.39 16.71
N TYR A 83 -3.30 8.29 16.34
CA TYR A 83 -3.15 9.60 16.96
C TYR A 83 -4.10 10.65 16.39
N TYR A 84 -4.75 10.38 15.24
CA TYR A 84 -5.56 11.36 14.55
C TYR A 84 -7.05 11.21 14.87
N GLY A 85 -7.72 12.35 15.09
CA GLY A 85 -9.12 12.37 15.48
C GLY A 85 -10.11 12.05 14.36
N ASP A 86 -9.65 11.99 13.10
CA ASP A 86 -10.46 11.67 11.93
C ASP A 86 -10.48 10.17 11.58
N VAL A 87 -9.72 9.34 12.32
CA VAL A 87 -9.76 7.89 12.14
C VAL A 87 -11.08 7.30 12.64
N ASP A 88 -11.70 6.45 11.85
CA ASP A 88 -12.75 5.55 12.34
C ASP A 88 -12.09 4.42 13.13
N ALA A 89 -12.08 4.55 14.45
CA ALA A 89 -11.36 3.64 15.34
C ALA A 89 -11.84 2.18 15.21
N ALA A 90 -13.12 1.94 14.97
CA ALA A 90 -13.67 0.60 14.82
C ALA A 90 -13.20 -0.04 13.51
N ARG A 91 -13.33 0.67 12.39
CA ARG A 91 -12.87 0.22 11.08
C ARG A 91 -11.36 0.03 11.05
N TYR A 92 -10.61 0.90 11.71
CA TYR A 92 -9.15 0.81 11.76
C TYR A 92 -8.69 -0.39 12.59
N ALA A 93 -9.32 -0.64 13.76
CA ALA A 93 -8.99 -1.77 14.61
C ALA A 93 -9.07 -3.12 13.88
N GLU A 94 -10.02 -3.30 12.97
CA GLU A 94 -10.16 -4.51 12.15
C GLU A 94 -8.99 -4.72 11.18
N ARG A 95 -8.35 -3.63 10.72
CA ARG A 95 -7.27 -3.64 9.70
C ARG A 95 -5.88 -3.57 10.31
N LYS A 96 -5.78 -2.96 11.49
CA LYS A 96 -4.51 -2.70 12.19
C LYS A 96 -3.59 -3.93 12.28
N PRO A 97 -4.06 -5.14 12.66
CA PRO A 97 -3.19 -6.31 12.71
C PRO A 97 -2.52 -6.61 11.37
N LEU A 98 -3.26 -6.45 10.26
CA LEU A 98 -2.77 -6.75 8.92
C LEU A 98 -1.90 -5.62 8.35
N ILE A 99 -2.20 -4.36 8.68
CA ILE A 99 -1.33 -3.21 8.36
C ILE A 99 0.01 -3.36 9.08
N TRP A 100 -0.02 -3.73 10.38
CA TRP A 100 1.20 -4.02 11.14
C TRP A 100 1.99 -5.18 10.53
N PHE A 101 1.31 -6.26 10.16
CA PHE A 101 1.95 -7.39 9.48
C PHE A 101 2.61 -6.96 8.16
N TRP A 102 1.91 -6.17 7.32
CA TRP A 102 2.45 -5.61 6.09
C TRP A 102 3.73 -4.81 6.34
N MET A 103 3.68 -3.87 7.27
CA MET A 103 4.83 -3.01 7.60
C MET A 103 6.05 -3.82 8.07
N MET A 104 5.82 -4.81 8.94
CA MET A 104 6.88 -5.63 9.48
C MET A 104 7.40 -6.65 8.46
N TYR A 105 6.52 -7.26 7.67
CA TYR A 105 6.93 -8.12 6.57
C TYR A 105 7.86 -7.38 5.60
N ASP A 106 7.51 -6.16 5.21
CA ASP A 106 8.32 -5.35 4.29
C ASP A 106 9.69 -4.97 4.85
N ARG A 107 9.82 -4.86 6.17
CA ARG A 107 11.10 -4.61 6.87
C ARG A 107 11.92 -5.88 7.08
N SER A 108 11.35 -7.05 6.84
CA SER A 108 12.07 -8.32 6.93
C SER A 108 12.84 -8.62 5.63
N PRO A 109 13.82 -9.56 5.67
CA PRO A 109 14.50 -10.02 4.46
C PRO A 109 13.55 -10.58 3.39
N LEU A 110 12.37 -11.08 3.78
CA LEU A 110 11.37 -11.63 2.88
C LEU A 110 10.69 -10.55 2.02
N GLY A 111 10.58 -9.33 2.54
CA GLY A 111 9.90 -8.21 1.87
C GLY A 111 10.51 -7.83 0.51
N LEU A 112 11.82 -8.06 0.33
CA LEU A 112 12.52 -7.79 -0.93
C LEU A 112 12.31 -8.87 -2.00
N ASN A 113 11.76 -10.02 -1.63
CA ASN A 113 11.48 -11.09 -2.59
C ASN A 113 10.20 -10.77 -3.37
N HIS A 114 10.32 -10.28 -4.60
CA HIS A 114 9.17 -9.89 -5.42
C HIS A 114 8.23 -11.06 -5.72
N ALA A 115 8.75 -12.27 -5.92
CA ALA A 115 7.94 -13.44 -6.25
C ALA A 115 6.95 -13.80 -5.12
N LEU A 116 7.41 -13.75 -3.87
CA LEU A 116 6.58 -13.92 -2.69
C LEU A 116 5.78 -12.63 -2.40
N GLY A 117 6.43 -11.49 -2.47
CA GLY A 117 5.87 -10.21 -2.04
C GLY A 117 4.65 -9.76 -2.85
N TYR A 118 4.61 -9.99 -4.16
CA TYR A 118 3.41 -9.67 -4.96
C TYR A 118 2.20 -10.48 -4.52
N ARG A 119 2.38 -11.79 -4.27
CA ARG A 119 1.31 -12.67 -3.79
C ARG A 119 0.79 -12.22 -2.45
N LEU A 120 1.71 -12.00 -1.51
CA LEU A 120 1.38 -11.65 -0.13
C LEU A 120 0.71 -10.28 -0.03
N ARG A 121 1.29 -9.23 -0.65
CA ARG A 121 0.73 -7.88 -0.57
C ARG A 121 -0.62 -7.77 -1.27
N ALA A 122 -0.80 -8.45 -2.42
CA ALA A 122 -2.10 -8.48 -3.06
C ALA A 122 -3.15 -9.23 -2.22
N MET A 123 -2.76 -10.27 -1.50
CA MET A 123 -3.63 -10.97 -0.55
C MET A 123 -3.99 -10.06 0.61
N LEU A 124 -3.01 -9.44 1.28
CA LEU A 124 -3.24 -8.51 2.38
C LEU A 124 -4.11 -7.32 1.97
N ALA A 125 -3.88 -6.77 0.77
CA ALA A 125 -4.66 -5.66 0.23
C ALA A 125 -6.16 -5.98 0.14
N ARG A 126 -6.54 -7.23 -0.16
CA ARG A 126 -7.96 -7.64 -0.18
C ARG A 126 -8.63 -7.60 1.20
N HIS A 127 -7.85 -7.75 2.27
CA HIS A 127 -8.36 -7.67 3.65
C HIS A 127 -8.27 -6.26 4.24
N ILE A 128 -7.34 -5.44 3.76
CA ILE A 128 -7.08 -4.09 4.30
C ILE A 128 -7.87 -3.03 3.54
N PHE A 129 -7.86 -3.06 2.20
CA PHE A 129 -8.46 -2.01 1.38
C PHE A 129 -9.98 -2.11 1.34
N LYS A 130 -10.63 -0.99 1.03
CA LYS A 130 -12.06 -0.98 0.70
C LYS A 130 -12.35 -1.91 -0.49
N HIS A 131 -11.45 -1.92 -1.48
CA HIS A 131 -11.47 -2.82 -2.62
C HIS A 131 -10.06 -3.03 -3.18
N CYS A 132 -9.73 -4.27 -3.52
CA CYS A 132 -8.52 -4.61 -4.28
C CYS A 132 -8.88 -5.55 -5.43
N GLY A 133 -8.65 -5.09 -6.65
CA GLY A 133 -8.95 -5.82 -7.89
C GLY A 133 -7.97 -6.96 -8.18
N LYS A 134 -8.11 -7.54 -9.37
CA LYS A 134 -7.28 -8.63 -9.86
C LYS A 134 -5.97 -8.12 -10.46
N ASN A 135 -4.93 -8.97 -10.43
CA ASN A 135 -3.63 -8.67 -11.04
C ASN A 135 -3.01 -7.34 -10.56
N VAL A 136 -3.25 -6.97 -9.30
CA VAL A 136 -2.62 -5.81 -8.67
C VAL A 136 -1.21 -6.19 -8.21
N LYS A 137 -0.21 -5.41 -8.63
CA LYS A 137 1.19 -5.61 -8.24
C LYS A 137 1.60 -4.51 -7.27
N ILE A 138 1.95 -4.90 -6.05
CA ILE A 138 2.38 -3.97 -5.01
C ILE A 138 3.79 -4.33 -4.58
N PHE A 139 4.71 -3.38 -4.76
CA PHE A 139 6.10 -3.53 -4.36
C PHE A 139 6.28 -3.28 -2.86
N HIS A 140 7.47 -3.52 -2.35
CA HIS A 140 7.80 -3.32 -0.94
C HIS A 140 7.85 -1.82 -0.57
N GLY A 141 7.63 -1.55 0.71
CA GLY A 141 7.73 -0.20 1.27
C GLY A 141 6.57 0.72 0.90
N VAL A 142 5.45 0.19 0.39
CA VAL A 142 4.25 0.98 0.18
C VAL A 142 3.60 1.27 1.53
N GLU A 143 3.36 2.55 1.81
CA GLU A 143 2.73 3.03 3.03
C GLU A 143 1.26 3.38 2.78
N ILE A 144 0.41 3.07 3.74
CA ILE A 144 -1.04 3.23 3.69
C ILE A 144 -1.47 3.90 4.98
N SER A 145 -2.34 4.92 4.92
CA SER A 145 -2.83 5.58 6.13
C SER A 145 -3.88 4.75 6.85
N PHE A 146 -5.09 4.63 6.31
CA PHE A 146 -6.19 3.93 6.95
C PHE A 146 -6.52 2.57 6.33
N GLY A 147 -6.26 2.40 5.04
CA GLY A 147 -6.59 1.22 4.25
C GLY A 147 -8.06 1.12 3.86
N TYR A 148 -8.96 1.42 4.76
CA TYR A 148 -10.40 1.23 4.58
C TYR A 148 -11.10 2.24 3.65
N ASN A 149 -10.41 3.29 3.21
CA ASN A 149 -10.90 4.26 2.23
C ASN A 149 -10.19 4.12 0.87
N LEU A 150 -9.30 3.12 0.72
CA LEU A 150 -8.52 2.89 -0.48
C LEU A 150 -9.21 1.89 -1.40
N THR A 151 -9.44 2.28 -2.65
CA THR A 151 -9.89 1.41 -3.74
C THR A 151 -8.80 1.30 -4.79
N VAL A 152 -8.40 0.07 -5.12
CA VAL A 152 -7.46 -0.22 -6.21
C VAL A 152 -8.13 -1.22 -7.15
N GLU A 153 -8.34 -0.81 -8.40
CA GLU A 153 -8.96 -1.66 -9.41
C GLU A 153 -7.96 -2.61 -10.10
N ASP A 154 -8.44 -3.36 -11.09
CA ASP A 154 -7.67 -4.39 -11.78
C ASP A 154 -6.41 -3.85 -12.48
N ASN A 155 -5.41 -4.70 -12.61
CA ASN A 155 -4.19 -4.45 -13.40
C ASN A 155 -3.35 -3.25 -12.96
N CYS A 156 -3.54 -2.74 -11.74
CA CYS A 156 -2.76 -1.63 -11.20
C CYS A 156 -1.36 -2.07 -10.75
N THR A 157 -0.40 -1.15 -10.85
CA THR A 157 0.95 -1.36 -10.35
C THR A 157 1.37 -0.21 -9.41
N ILE A 158 1.68 -0.54 -8.17
CA ILE A 158 2.15 0.39 -7.14
C ILE A 158 3.58 0.01 -6.81
N HIS A 159 4.53 0.88 -7.18
CA HIS A 159 5.94 0.63 -7.01
C HIS A 159 6.41 0.90 -5.57
N LYS A 160 7.70 0.67 -5.32
CA LYS A 160 8.30 0.73 -3.99
C LYS A 160 8.25 2.14 -3.39
N TYR A 161 8.08 2.19 -2.08
CA TYR A 161 8.11 3.42 -1.28
C TYR A 161 7.09 4.47 -1.74
N VAL A 162 5.96 4.04 -2.26
CA VAL A 162 4.82 4.91 -2.57
C VAL A 162 4.03 5.15 -1.29
N LEU A 163 3.65 6.40 -1.04
CA LEU A 163 2.69 6.75 0.00
C LEU A 163 1.29 6.87 -0.60
N LEU A 164 0.34 6.10 -0.05
CA LEU A 164 -1.09 6.16 -0.36
C LEU A 164 -1.82 6.68 0.89
N ASP A 165 -2.07 7.98 0.89
CA ASP A 165 -2.83 8.60 1.96
C ASP A 165 -4.33 8.51 1.64
N ASP A 166 -5.00 7.58 2.28
CA ASP A 166 -6.43 7.34 2.15
C ASP A 166 -7.24 7.85 3.38
N ARG A 167 -6.81 8.93 4.01
CA ARG A 167 -7.58 9.58 5.09
C ARG A 167 -8.93 10.07 4.56
N GLY A 168 -8.96 10.72 3.38
CA GLY A 168 -10.13 10.82 2.54
C GLY A 168 -10.32 9.58 1.68
N GLU A 169 -11.13 9.65 0.63
CA GLU A 169 -11.30 8.54 -0.31
C GLU A 169 -10.21 8.59 -1.38
N LEU A 170 -9.48 7.47 -1.57
CA LEU A 170 -8.49 7.32 -2.63
C LEU A 170 -8.90 6.21 -3.59
N ILE A 171 -9.05 6.55 -4.88
CA ILE A 171 -9.44 5.60 -5.92
C ILE A 171 -8.37 5.54 -7.01
N ILE A 172 -7.88 4.33 -7.27
CA ILE A 172 -6.90 4.02 -8.31
C ILE A 172 -7.58 3.10 -9.32
N HIS A 173 -7.97 3.66 -10.47
CA HIS A 173 -8.68 2.94 -11.51
C HIS A 173 -7.79 2.03 -12.34
N GLU A 174 -8.44 1.13 -13.08
CA GLU A 174 -7.83 0.05 -13.84
C GLU A 174 -6.62 0.47 -14.68
N GLY A 175 -5.57 -0.35 -14.58
CA GLY A 175 -4.35 -0.20 -15.38
C GLY A 175 -3.48 1.00 -15.01
N SER A 176 -3.79 1.69 -13.91
CA SER A 176 -3.00 2.82 -13.43
C SER A 176 -1.68 2.36 -12.81
N SER A 177 -0.68 3.24 -12.85
CA SER A 177 0.62 2.95 -12.26
C SER A 177 1.16 4.13 -11.45
N ILE A 178 1.71 3.83 -10.28
CA ILE A 178 2.36 4.78 -9.39
C ILE A 178 3.81 4.34 -9.23
N SER A 179 4.75 5.17 -9.68
CA SER A 179 6.18 4.85 -9.68
C SER A 179 6.82 5.10 -8.32
N ASP A 180 8.06 4.63 -8.18
CA ASP A 180 8.82 4.68 -6.93
C ASP A 180 8.81 6.08 -6.28
N TYR A 181 8.62 6.10 -4.96
CA TYR A 181 8.66 7.31 -4.11
C TYR A 181 7.61 8.38 -4.46
N ALA A 182 6.61 8.07 -5.25
CA ALA A 182 5.51 8.99 -5.48
C ALA A 182 4.54 9.02 -4.30
N ASN A 183 3.87 10.16 -4.11
CA ASN A 183 2.91 10.35 -3.03
C ASN A 183 1.55 10.73 -3.59
N VAL A 184 0.49 10.14 -3.04
CA VAL A 184 -0.90 10.48 -3.40
C VAL A 184 -1.65 10.78 -2.11
N TYR A 185 -2.04 12.04 -1.95
CA TYR A 185 -2.71 12.54 -0.75
C TYR A 185 -4.22 12.68 -0.96
N SER A 186 -4.99 12.40 0.08
CA SER A 186 -6.43 12.64 0.12
C SER A 186 -6.88 13.54 1.27
N HIS A 187 -5.95 14.06 2.09
CA HIS A 187 -6.22 15.07 3.09
C HIS A 187 -5.33 16.30 2.90
N SER A 188 -5.73 17.39 3.51
CA SER A 188 -4.95 18.64 3.60
C SER A 188 -5.18 19.32 4.92
N HIS A 189 -4.23 20.13 5.34
CA HIS A 189 -4.36 21.01 6.51
C HIS A 189 -4.68 22.44 6.07
N ASP A 190 -5.46 23.15 6.89
CA ASP A 190 -5.67 24.58 6.71
C ASP A 190 -4.33 25.33 6.90
N LEU A 191 -4.10 26.36 6.08
CA LEU A 191 -2.85 27.11 6.09
C LEU A 191 -2.70 28.04 7.30
N ASN A 192 -3.81 28.43 7.94
CA ASN A 192 -3.83 29.33 9.10
C ASN A 192 -3.87 28.55 10.41
N ASP A 193 -4.54 27.38 10.41
CA ASP A 193 -4.64 26.49 11.56
C ASP A 193 -4.39 25.04 11.13
N GLY A 194 -3.18 24.57 11.30
CA GLY A 194 -2.77 23.22 10.93
C GLY A 194 -3.51 22.09 11.68
N MET A 195 -4.30 22.41 12.71
CA MET A 195 -5.16 21.44 13.39
C MET A 195 -6.48 21.19 12.65
N ILE A 196 -6.84 22.09 11.72
CA ILE A 196 -8.02 21.92 10.87
C ILE A 196 -7.60 21.09 9.66
N ILE A 197 -8.22 19.92 9.52
CA ILE A 197 -7.98 19.01 8.39
C ILE A 197 -9.22 18.94 7.50
N THR A 198 -8.99 18.73 6.21
CA THR A 198 -10.05 18.49 5.23
C THR A 198 -9.70 17.24 4.43
N ASN A 199 -10.62 16.29 4.44
CA ASN A 199 -10.51 15.05 3.69
C ASN A 199 -11.24 15.18 2.35
N HIS A 200 -10.55 14.90 1.26
CA HIS A 200 -11.10 14.98 -0.10
C HIS A 200 -10.97 13.63 -0.80
N ARG A 201 -11.81 13.41 -1.79
CA ARG A 201 -11.64 12.30 -2.72
C ARG A 201 -10.55 12.65 -3.74
N THR A 202 -9.48 11.85 -3.77
CA THR A 202 -8.41 11.91 -4.78
C THR A 202 -8.53 10.70 -5.71
N GLU A 203 -8.31 10.91 -7.01
CA GLU A 203 -8.64 9.88 -8.00
C GLU A 203 -7.58 9.79 -9.10
N LEU A 204 -7.11 8.56 -9.36
CA LEU A 204 -6.28 8.25 -10.52
C LEU A 204 -7.15 7.49 -11.52
N GLY A 205 -7.57 8.15 -12.59
CA GLY A 205 -8.42 7.61 -13.64
C GLY A 205 -7.76 6.47 -14.43
N PRO A 206 -8.51 5.74 -15.28
CA PRO A 206 -7.99 4.56 -15.96
C PRO A 206 -6.68 4.83 -16.71
N LYS A 207 -5.69 3.95 -16.51
CA LYS A 207 -4.34 4.06 -17.11
C LYS A 207 -3.62 5.38 -16.82
N ALA A 208 -3.98 6.09 -15.76
CA ALA A 208 -3.25 7.23 -15.26
C ALA A 208 -1.87 6.81 -14.74
N ARG A 209 -0.91 7.71 -14.77
CA ARG A 209 0.43 7.45 -14.28
C ARG A 209 0.94 8.58 -13.40
N VAL A 210 1.35 8.23 -12.18
CA VAL A 210 2.11 9.11 -11.30
C VAL A 210 3.55 8.62 -11.37
N THR A 211 4.46 9.45 -11.88
CA THR A 211 5.81 8.98 -12.14
C THR A 211 6.75 9.28 -10.96
N TYR A 212 8.00 8.91 -11.08
CA TYR A 212 9.02 8.90 -10.05
C TYR A 212 9.06 10.20 -9.21
N HIS A 213 8.94 10.08 -7.88
CA HIS A 213 8.90 11.20 -6.92
C HIS A 213 7.82 12.28 -7.19
N ALA A 214 6.82 11.97 -8.01
CA ALA A 214 5.73 12.92 -8.23
C ALA A 214 4.74 12.91 -7.06
N THR A 215 4.06 14.02 -6.87
CA THR A 215 3.04 14.18 -5.83
C THR A 215 1.70 14.57 -6.45
N VAL A 216 0.64 13.89 -6.04
CA VAL A 216 -0.74 14.25 -6.31
C VAL A 216 -1.34 14.78 -5.01
N MET A 217 -1.77 16.04 -5.03
CA MET A 217 -2.34 16.70 -3.85
C MET A 217 -3.78 16.26 -3.62
N SER A 218 -4.23 16.44 -2.39
CA SER A 218 -5.59 16.13 -1.94
C SER A 218 -6.65 16.76 -2.84
N GLY A 219 -7.66 15.97 -3.20
CA GLY A 219 -8.78 16.39 -4.03
C GLY A 219 -8.50 16.43 -5.53
N VAL A 220 -7.27 16.16 -5.96
CA VAL A 220 -6.88 16.19 -7.38
C VAL A 220 -7.33 14.92 -8.09
N ARG A 221 -7.87 15.08 -9.29
CA ARG A 221 -8.18 14.00 -10.20
C ARG A 221 -7.19 13.98 -11.37
N VAL A 222 -6.44 12.89 -11.49
CA VAL A 222 -5.65 12.60 -12.69
C VAL A 222 -6.52 11.79 -13.62
N HIS A 223 -7.10 12.41 -14.65
CA HIS A 223 -8.04 11.74 -15.55
C HIS A 223 -7.36 10.64 -16.38
N GLN A 224 -8.20 9.89 -17.14
CA GLN A 224 -7.74 8.72 -17.90
C GLN A 224 -6.52 9.05 -18.77
N HIS A 225 -5.53 8.16 -18.75
CA HIS A 225 -4.26 8.33 -19.49
C HIS A 225 -3.46 9.60 -19.11
N GLY A 226 -3.89 10.39 -18.10
CA GLY A 226 -3.13 11.52 -17.58
C GLY A 226 -1.80 11.06 -16.98
N ILE A 227 -0.79 11.90 -17.02
CA ILE A 227 0.53 11.62 -16.43
C ILE A 227 0.98 12.80 -15.58
N VAL A 228 1.35 12.54 -14.34
CA VAL A 228 2.15 13.46 -13.53
C VAL A 228 3.62 13.09 -13.74
N GLY A 229 4.39 13.98 -14.38
CA GLY A 229 5.80 13.77 -14.70
C GLY A 229 6.66 13.70 -13.45
N ALA A 230 7.86 13.13 -13.60
CA ALA A 230 8.78 12.95 -12.47
C ALA A 230 9.04 14.26 -11.73
N MET A 231 9.08 14.21 -10.39
CA MET A 231 9.24 15.35 -9.49
C MET A 231 8.13 16.42 -9.62
N GLY A 232 7.06 16.14 -10.37
CA GLY A 232 5.94 17.07 -10.54
C GLY A 232 4.98 17.05 -9.35
N VAL A 233 4.41 18.22 -9.02
CA VAL A 233 3.38 18.35 -7.97
C VAL A 233 2.06 18.80 -8.62
N ALA A 234 1.13 17.84 -8.78
CA ALA A 234 -0.21 18.11 -9.29
C ALA A 234 -1.07 18.74 -8.19
N THR A 235 -1.36 20.02 -8.32
CA THR A 235 -2.21 20.82 -7.41
C THR A 235 -3.58 21.10 -7.97
N LYS A 236 -3.85 20.66 -9.20
CA LYS A 236 -5.11 20.78 -9.93
C LYS A 236 -5.32 19.53 -10.76
N ASP A 237 -6.54 19.31 -11.18
CA ASP A 237 -6.90 18.19 -12.04
C ASP A 237 -6.03 18.14 -13.29
N VAL A 238 -5.68 16.91 -13.66
CA VAL A 238 -4.90 16.61 -14.87
C VAL A 238 -5.87 16.09 -15.92
N GLU A 239 -6.05 16.85 -16.98
CA GLU A 239 -7.00 16.51 -18.06
C GLU A 239 -6.65 15.18 -18.74
N PRO A 240 -7.66 14.51 -19.37
CA PRO A 240 -7.40 13.27 -20.07
C PRO A 240 -6.29 13.40 -21.10
N TYR A 241 -5.37 12.43 -21.11
CA TYR A 241 -4.21 12.37 -22.02
C TYR A 241 -3.15 13.48 -21.83
N HIS A 242 -3.30 14.37 -20.87
CA HIS A 242 -2.31 15.39 -20.59
C HIS A 242 -1.13 14.82 -19.81
N ILE A 243 0.05 15.35 -20.10
CA ILE A 243 1.27 15.14 -19.34
C ILE A 243 1.60 16.46 -18.66
N VAL A 244 1.56 16.46 -17.33
CA VAL A 244 1.92 17.64 -16.53
C VAL A 244 3.26 17.41 -15.84
N ALA A 245 4.04 18.48 -15.63
CA ALA A 245 5.32 18.43 -14.93
C ALA A 245 5.62 19.76 -14.24
N GLY A 246 6.56 19.76 -13.30
CA GLY A 246 6.99 20.93 -12.54
C GLY A 246 6.26 21.13 -11.22
N ILE A 247 6.58 22.22 -10.50
CA ILE A 247 6.03 22.58 -9.18
C ILE A 247 5.57 24.05 -9.24
N PRO A 248 4.26 24.33 -9.25
CA PRO A 248 3.15 23.41 -9.48
C PRO A 248 3.17 22.83 -10.91
N ALA A 249 2.65 21.62 -11.06
CA ALA A 249 2.66 20.94 -12.35
C ALA A 249 1.75 21.63 -13.37
N LYS A 250 2.27 21.81 -14.58
CA LYS A 250 1.55 22.39 -15.73
C LYS A 250 1.65 21.45 -16.92
N THR A 251 0.68 21.52 -17.82
CA THR A 251 0.69 20.73 -19.05
C THR A 251 1.93 21.06 -19.90
N VAL A 252 2.74 20.04 -20.16
CA VAL A 252 3.93 20.12 -21.02
C VAL A 252 3.70 19.42 -22.36
N LYS A 253 2.73 18.49 -22.41
CA LYS A 253 2.40 17.75 -23.63
C LYS A 253 1.01 17.13 -23.52
N VAL A 254 0.34 16.99 -24.65
CA VAL A 254 -0.86 16.16 -24.80
C VAL A 254 -0.50 14.92 -25.63
N LYS A 255 -0.87 13.74 -25.15
CA LYS A 255 -0.62 12.49 -25.88
C LYS A 255 -1.46 12.45 -27.14
N THR A 256 -0.84 12.18 -28.26
CA THR A 256 -1.55 11.77 -29.48
C THR A 256 -1.77 10.26 -29.38
N ILE A 257 -2.98 9.83 -29.05
CA ILE A 257 -3.36 8.43 -29.18
C ILE A 257 -3.87 8.27 -30.60
N ALA A 258 -3.08 7.63 -31.44
CA ALA A 258 -3.60 7.18 -32.72
C ALA A 258 -4.77 6.22 -32.44
N PRO A 259 -5.97 6.45 -32.97
CA PRO A 259 -7.02 5.44 -32.94
C PRO A 259 -6.46 4.17 -33.61
N LYS A 260 -6.61 3.04 -32.91
CA LYS A 260 -6.36 1.72 -33.52
C LYS A 260 -7.44 1.41 -34.49
#